data_059f3e6a1ca53469a434b8cffacb0cc5
#
_entry.id   059f3e6a1ca53469a434b8cffacb0cc5
#
_cell.length_a   1.000
_cell.length_b   1.000
_cell.length_c   1.000
_cell.angle_alpha   90.00
_cell.angle_beta   90.00
_cell.angle_gamma   90.00
#
_symmetry.space_group_name_H-M   'P 1'
#
loop_
_entity.id
_entity.type
_entity.pdbx_description
1 polymer ?
#
loop_
_entity_poly.entity_id
_entity_poly.type
_entity_poly.pdbx_seq_one_letter_code
_entity_poly.pdbx_strand_id
1 'polypeptide(L)'
;MSSILIKKVDVYSPEPKGVMDILIINEQIVALDSKINLPRWLSETKVIKGDNLKAVPGFIDAHVHITGGGGESGFSSQVPPVQLSTLIKSGITTVGGLLGTDTVTRNVASVLAKANSLYEEGISSFIVSGGYPIESPTITGNIRSDVTFIEKVRGGKIALSDHRASPVSPEQLLSLGIDIRVGGMLRGFAGMLIMHIGSGAECLDIVFQVLDKSPCLGRHFIATHINRNYKLLNDSIKLTKKSEIGRAHV
;
A
#
# COMPACT_ATOMS: atom_id res chain seq x y z
N MET A 1 -5.46 14.52 -27.70
CA MET A 1 -5.74 13.10 -27.40
C MET A 1 -4.43 12.35 -27.56
N SER A 2 -3.90 11.74 -26.50
CA SER A 2 -2.69 10.92 -26.62
C SER A 2 -3.09 9.47 -26.87
N SER A 3 -2.45 8.80 -27.83
CA SER A 3 -2.69 7.38 -28.09
C SER A 3 -1.39 6.63 -28.31
N ILE A 4 -1.32 5.40 -27.79
CA ILE A 4 -0.17 4.51 -27.91
C ILE A 4 -0.70 3.12 -28.32
N LEU A 5 -0.07 2.54 -29.34
CA LEU A 5 -0.29 1.14 -29.73
C LEU A 5 1.00 0.36 -29.47
N ILE A 6 0.96 -0.58 -28.52
CA ILE A 6 2.04 -1.52 -28.30
C ILE A 6 1.70 -2.78 -29.11
N LYS A 7 2.60 -3.16 -30.04
CA LYS A 7 2.38 -4.29 -30.93
C LYS A 7 3.18 -5.51 -30.52
N LYS A 8 2.55 -6.67 -30.58
CA LYS A 8 3.19 -7.99 -30.42
C LYS A 8 3.94 -8.15 -29.10
N VAL A 9 3.33 -7.72 -28.01
CA VAL A 9 3.87 -7.90 -26.66
C VAL A 9 3.29 -9.15 -26.00
N ASP A 10 4.10 -9.91 -25.26
CA ASP A 10 3.65 -11.06 -24.48
C ASP A 10 2.95 -10.58 -23.21
N VAL A 11 1.64 -10.78 -23.10
CA VAL A 11 0.77 -10.17 -22.08
C VAL A 11 0.46 -11.15 -20.95
N TYR A 12 0.58 -10.66 -19.71
CA TYR A 12 0.16 -11.33 -18.48
C TYR A 12 -0.83 -10.44 -17.71
N SER A 13 -1.96 -11.01 -17.22
CA SER A 13 -2.97 -10.22 -16.47
C SER A 13 -3.89 -11.10 -15.59
N PRO A 14 -3.44 -11.63 -14.43
CA PRO A 14 -2.09 -12.07 -14.12
C PRO A 14 -1.65 -13.29 -14.95
N GLU A 15 -2.63 -14.08 -15.45
CA GLU A 15 -2.36 -15.27 -16.24
C GLU A 15 -1.85 -14.91 -17.66
N PRO A 16 -1.04 -15.80 -18.29
CA PRO A 16 -0.58 -15.59 -19.66
C PRO A 16 -1.74 -15.45 -20.63
N LYS A 17 -1.75 -14.38 -21.44
CA LYS A 17 -2.71 -14.16 -22.53
C LYS A 17 -2.11 -14.34 -23.91
N GLY A 18 -0.78 -14.57 -23.98
CA GLY A 18 -0.03 -14.70 -25.23
C GLY A 18 0.36 -13.36 -25.85
N VAL A 19 0.84 -13.42 -27.09
CA VAL A 19 1.31 -12.25 -27.82
C VAL A 19 0.14 -11.45 -28.38
N MET A 20 0.00 -10.20 -27.96
CA MET A 20 -1.14 -9.33 -28.28
C MET A 20 -0.69 -7.90 -28.61
N ASP A 21 -1.58 -7.16 -29.24
CA ASP A 21 -1.49 -5.71 -29.37
C ASP A 21 -2.28 -5.04 -28.24
N ILE A 22 -1.76 -3.93 -27.68
CA ILE A 22 -2.42 -3.13 -26.64
C ILE A 22 -2.61 -1.72 -27.17
N LEU A 23 -3.86 -1.25 -27.22
CA LEU A 23 -4.17 0.15 -27.54
C LEU A 23 -4.51 0.91 -26.27
N ILE A 24 -3.77 2.00 -26.05
CA ILE A 24 -3.94 2.93 -24.92
C ILE A 24 -4.38 4.27 -25.47
N ILE A 25 -5.47 4.82 -24.94
CA ILE A 25 -5.96 6.17 -25.25
C ILE A 25 -6.17 6.90 -23.92
N ASN A 26 -5.55 8.08 -23.77
CA ASN A 26 -5.67 8.91 -22.58
C ASN A 26 -5.51 8.10 -21.26
N GLU A 27 -4.40 7.37 -21.10
CA GLU A 27 -4.06 6.61 -19.90
C GLU A 27 -4.92 5.36 -19.63
N GLN A 28 -5.82 4.99 -20.54
CA GLN A 28 -6.67 3.79 -20.42
C GLN A 28 -6.36 2.77 -21.51
N ILE A 29 -6.26 1.51 -21.13
CA ILE A 29 -6.23 0.39 -22.09
C ILE A 29 -7.64 0.24 -22.64
N VAL A 30 -7.83 0.63 -23.92
CA VAL A 30 -9.13 0.59 -24.59
C VAL A 30 -9.34 -0.65 -25.45
N ALA A 31 -8.26 -1.33 -25.85
CA ALA A 31 -8.34 -2.60 -26.57
C ALA A 31 -7.12 -3.47 -26.27
N LEU A 32 -7.35 -4.77 -26.24
CA LEU A 32 -6.37 -5.84 -26.12
C LEU A 32 -6.79 -6.94 -27.09
N ASP A 33 -6.02 -7.17 -28.17
CA ASP A 33 -6.36 -8.13 -29.19
C ASP A 33 -5.08 -8.70 -29.84
N SER A 34 -5.20 -9.83 -30.52
CA SER A 34 -4.12 -10.46 -31.30
C SER A 34 -3.59 -9.55 -32.42
N LYS A 35 -4.44 -8.67 -32.95
CA LYS A 35 -4.09 -7.66 -33.95
C LYS A 35 -5.06 -6.48 -33.90
N ILE A 36 -4.52 -5.29 -33.67
CA ILE A 36 -5.29 -4.04 -33.68
C ILE A 36 -4.98 -3.24 -34.95
N ASN A 37 -6.02 -2.95 -35.75
CA ASN A 37 -5.95 -2.07 -36.90
C ASN A 37 -6.46 -0.69 -36.48
N LEU A 38 -5.59 0.33 -36.56
CA LEU A 38 -5.95 1.69 -36.19
C LEU A 38 -6.88 2.32 -37.21
N PRO A 39 -8.00 2.93 -36.78
CA PRO A 39 -8.83 3.72 -37.67
C PRO A 39 -8.10 5.01 -38.12
N ARG A 40 -8.52 5.61 -39.24
CA ARG A 40 -7.86 6.79 -39.82
C ARG A 40 -7.76 7.98 -38.86
N TRP A 41 -8.71 8.15 -37.96
CA TRP A 41 -8.71 9.24 -36.97
C TRP A 41 -7.68 9.06 -35.83
N LEU A 42 -7.06 7.87 -35.74
CA LEU A 42 -5.92 7.57 -34.84
C LEU A 42 -4.58 7.48 -35.60
N SER A 43 -4.44 8.14 -36.74
CA SER A 43 -3.22 8.10 -37.58
C SER A 43 -1.96 8.57 -36.86
N GLU A 44 -2.10 9.46 -35.85
CA GLU A 44 -0.98 10.01 -35.07
C GLU A 44 -0.63 9.16 -33.82
N THR A 45 -1.17 7.95 -33.71
CA THR A 45 -0.87 7.04 -32.61
C THR A 45 0.61 6.67 -32.58
N LYS A 46 1.26 6.84 -31.40
CA LYS A 46 2.62 6.37 -31.19
C LYS A 46 2.64 4.85 -31.19
N VAL A 47 3.38 4.22 -32.10
CA VAL A 47 3.52 2.77 -32.17
C VAL A 47 4.81 2.34 -31.50
N ILE A 48 4.69 1.40 -30.53
CA ILE A 48 5.81 0.76 -29.84
C ILE A 48 5.85 -0.71 -30.28
N LYS A 49 7.02 -1.19 -30.71
CA LYS A 49 7.24 -2.60 -31.01
C LYS A 49 7.47 -3.34 -29.69
N GLY A 50 6.64 -4.32 -29.39
CA GLY A 50 6.71 -5.11 -28.16
C GLY A 50 7.36 -6.49 -28.37
N ASP A 51 7.97 -6.74 -29.52
CA ASP A 51 8.64 -8.01 -29.80
C ASP A 51 9.70 -8.31 -28.71
N ASN A 52 9.62 -9.48 -28.10
CA ASN A 52 10.46 -9.90 -26.96
C ASN A 52 10.26 -9.13 -25.63
N LEU A 53 9.26 -8.28 -25.54
CA LEU A 53 8.87 -7.62 -24.29
C LEU A 53 7.70 -8.34 -23.65
N LYS A 54 7.56 -8.16 -22.34
CA LYS A 54 6.41 -8.62 -21.53
C LYS A 54 5.63 -7.43 -21.02
N ALA A 55 4.32 -7.48 -21.15
CA ALA A 55 3.41 -6.55 -20.49
C ALA A 55 2.79 -7.23 -19.29
N VAL A 56 2.98 -6.63 -18.13
CA VAL A 56 2.44 -7.09 -16.85
C VAL A 56 1.71 -5.92 -16.17
N PRO A 57 0.76 -6.19 -15.24
CA PRO A 57 0.25 -5.13 -14.37
C PRO A 57 1.40 -4.42 -13.65
N GLY A 58 1.30 -3.11 -13.50
CA GLY A 58 2.29 -2.34 -12.73
C GLY A 58 2.37 -2.81 -11.28
N PHE A 59 3.55 -2.75 -10.69
CA PHE A 59 3.74 -3.19 -9.31
C PHE A 59 3.11 -2.20 -8.33
N ILE A 60 2.56 -2.76 -7.25
CA ILE A 60 2.00 -2.01 -6.12
C ILE A 60 2.94 -2.19 -4.92
N ASP A 61 3.57 -1.11 -4.46
CA ASP A 61 4.28 -1.11 -3.19
C ASP A 61 3.42 -0.43 -2.13
N ALA A 62 2.80 -1.22 -1.27
CA ALA A 62 1.85 -0.74 -0.26
C ALA A 62 2.53 -0.24 1.03
N HIS A 63 3.88 -0.21 1.10
CA HIS A 63 4.61 0.13 2.32
C HIS A 63 5.86 0.98 2.03
N VAL A 64 5.66 2.25 1.70
CA VAL A 64 6.75 3.16 1.31
C VAL A 64 6.80 4.39 2.19
N HIS A 65 7.99 4.70 2.73
CA HIS A 65 8.25 5.97 3.41
C HIS A 65 8.44 7.07 2.37
N ILE A 66 7.35 7.51 1.73
CA ILE A 66 7.40 8.44 0.58
C ILE A 66 7.98 9.82 0.92
N THR A 67 7.89 10.22 2.18
CA THR A 67 8.51 11.46 2.71
C THR A 67 9.93 11.24 3.25
N GLY A 68 10.50 10.07 3.00
CA GLY A 68 11.75 9.64 3.63
C GLY A 68 11.53 9.00 5.00
N GLY A 69 12.62 8.61 5.62
CA GLY A 69 12.61 7.87 6.88
C GLY A 69 13.97 7.96 7.58
N GLY A 70 14.28 6.97 8.38
CA GLY A 70 15.54 6.92 9.15
C GLY A 70 15.57 7.95 10.28
N GLY A 71 16.77 8.41 10.61
CA GLY A 71 17.01 9.33 11.73
C GLY A 71 17.24 8.63 13.08
N GLU A 72 17.18 7.30 13.11
CA GLU A 72 17.33 6.50 14.34
C GLU A 72 18.77 6.53 14.92
N SER A 73 19.75 6.91 14.10
CA SER A 73 21.14 7.12 14.51
C SER A 73 21.54 8.60 14.51
N GLY A 74 20.57 9.50 14.71
CA GLY A 74 20.73 10.96 14.71
C GLY A 74 20.32 11.59 13.38
N PHE A 75 20.28 12.92 13.34
CA PHE A 75 19.76 13.68 12.20
C PHE A 75 20.49 13.40 10.87
N SER A 76 21.77 13.07 10.92
CA SER A 76 22.56 12.74 9.73
C SER A 76 22.18 11.40 9.07
N SER A 77 21.44 10.55 9.77
CA SER A 77 20.98 9.25 9.26
C SER A 77 19.59 9.30 8.62
N GLN A 78 19.05 10.49 8.40
CA GLN A 78 17.77 10.64 7.70
C GLN A 78 17.88 10.31 6.22
N VAL A 79 16.86 9.61 5.71
CA VAL A 79 16.72 9.25 4.30
C VAL A 79 15.81 10.27 3.60
N PRO A 80 16.20 10.79 2.42
CA PRO A 80 15.39 11.77 1.70
C PRO A 80 14.06 11.18 1.18
N PRO A 81 13.09 12.02 0.79
CA PRO A 81 11.87 11.59 0.12
C PRO A 81 12.14 10.77 -1.13
N VAL A 82 11.24 9.82 -1.41
CA VAL A 82 11.34 8.98 -2.60
C VAL A 82 11.22 9.83 -3.88
N GLN A 83 12.05 9.53 -4.86
CA GLN A 83 12.03 10.17 -6.16
C GLN A 83 11.13 9.39 -7.13
N LEU A 84 10.37 10.09 -7.98
CA LEU A 84 9.55 9.49 -9.05
C LEU A 84 10.37 8.53 -9.92
N SER A 85 11.58 8.94 -10.30
CA SER A 85 12.46 8.12 -11.14
C SER A 85 12.83 6.77 -10.52
N THR A 86 12.91 6.69 -9.19
CA THR A 86 13.16 5.42 -8.47
C THR A 86 11.96 4.50 -8.60
N LEU A 87 10.75 5.01 -8.43
CA LEU A 87 9.52 4.23 -8.56
C LEU A 87 9.34 3.68 -9.98
N ILE A 88 9.47 4.55 -10.99
CA ILE A 88 9.32 4.17 -12.40
C ILE A 88 10.36 3.12 -12.82
N LYS A 89 11.63 3.30 -12.46
CA LYS A 89 12.70 2.34 -12.78
C LYS A 89 12.48 0.97 -12.13
N SER A 90 11.75 0.93 -11.02
CA SER A 90 11.38 -0.32 -10.33
C SER A 90 10.06 -0.92 -10.84
N GLY A 91 9.41 -0.32 -11.83
CA GLY A 91 8.13 -0.78 -12.36
C GLY A 91 6.94 -0.54 -11.42
N ILE A 92 7.11 0.32 -10.40
CA ILE A 92 6.06 0.65 -9.44
C ILE A 92 5.14 1.71 -10.06
N THR A 93 3.85 1.41 -10.12
CA THR A 93 2.80 2.29 -10.63
C THR A 93 1.83 2.75 -9.54
N THR A 94 1.88 2.11 -8.36
CA THR A 94 1.05 2.47 -7.21
C THR A 94 1.86 2.38 -5.93
N VAL A 95 1.77 3.41 -5.08
CA VAL A 95 2.46 3.44 -3.77
C VAL A 95 1.50 3.67 -2.62
N GLY A 96 1.72 2.94 -1.53
CA GLY A 96 1.11 3.19 -0.22
C GLY A 96 2.09 3.95 0.69
N GLY A 97 1.82 5.24 0.92
CA GLY A 97 2.63 6.11 1.76
C GLY A 97 2.33 5.97 3.23
N LEU A 98 3.36 5.97 4.07
CA LEU A 98 3.20 5.89 5.53
C LEU A 98 4.39 6.48 6.28
N LEU A 99 4.17 6.77 7.57
CA LEU A 99 5.24 7.14 8.50
C LEU A 99 5.92 5.90 9.09
N GLY A 100 7.15 6.07 9.54
CA GLY A 100 7.88 5.10 10.33
C GLY A 100 7.93 5.49 11.80
N THR A 101 9.11 5.32 12.42
CA THR A 101 9.41 5.69 13.81
C THR A 101 9.27 7.18 14.04
N ASP A 102 9.74 8.00 13.09
CA ASP A 102 9.72 9.45 13.20
C ASP A 102 8.32 9.99 12.88
N THR A 103 7.60 10.33 13.94
CA THR A 103 6.30 11.02 13.91
C THR A 103 6.39 12.43 14.47
N VAL A 104 7.60 12.93 14.70
CA VAL A 104 7.90 14.25 15.28
C VAL A 104 8.35 15.23 14.21
N THR A 105 9.38 14.88 13.43
CA THR A 105 9.86 15.74 12.33
C THR A 105 9.10 15.50 11.02
N ARG A 106 8.28 14.43 10.94
CA ARG A 106 7.38 14.09 9.84
C ARG A 106 5.96 13.90 10.36
N ASN A 107 4.98 14.18 9.55
CA ASN A 107 3.57 14.06 9.93
C ASN A 107 2.72 13.52 8.74
N VAL A 108 1.48 13.11 9.04
CA VAL A 108 0.57 12.53 8.05
C VAL A 108 0.20 13.53 6.95
N ALA A 109 0.13 14.83 7.27
CA ALA A 109 -0.16 15.85 6.26
C ALA A 109 0.95 15.94 5.20
N SER A 110 2.23 15.82 5.60
CA SER A 110 3.36 15.78 4.65
C SER A 110 3.33 14.52 3.78
N VAL A 111 2.91 13.38 4.34
CA VAL A 111 2.73 12.13 3.58
C VAL A 111 1.60 12.31 2.56
N LEU A 112 0.48 12.92 2.95
CA LEU A 112 -0.64 13.21 2.03
C LEU A 112 -0.21 14.15 0.91
N ALA A 113 0.51 15.23 1.23
CA ALA A 113 1.02 16.18 0.23
C ALA A 113 1.96 15.48 -0.78
N LYS A 114 2.88 14.64 -0.31
CA LYS A 114 3.77 13.87 -1.20
C LYS A 114 3.00 12.85 -2.04
N ALA A 115 1.98 12.20 -1.49
CA ALA A 115 1.12 11.29 -2.24
C ALA A 115 0.35 12.01 -3.36
N ASN A 116 -0.13 13.25 -3.09
CA ASN A 116 -0.76 14.08 -4.13
C ASN A 116 0.24 14.48 -5.21
N SER A 117 1.45 14.91 -4.82
CA SER A 117 2.52 15.20 -5.78
C SER A 117 2.82 14.01 -6.71
N LEU A 118 2.98 12.80 -6.15
CA LEU A 118 3.21 11.58 -6.95
C LEU A 118 2.03 11.26 -7.87
N TYR A 119 0.80 11.51 -7.43
CA TYR A 119 -0.39 11.34 -8.25
C TYR A 119 -0.42 12.30 -9.44
N GLU A 120 -0.10 13.58 -9.23
CA GLU A 120 0.03 14.59 -10.30
C GLU A 120 1.16 14.23 -11.29
N GLU A 121 2.19 13.53 -10.82
CA GLU A 121 3.29 13.01 -11.63
C GLU A 121 2.95 11.68 -12.35
N GLY A 122 1.72 11.12 -12.17
CA GLY A 122 1.23 9.92 -12.86
C GLY A 122 1.40 8.60 -12.09
N ILE A 123 1.77 8.62 -10.81
CA ILE A 123 1.84 7.44 -9.94
C ILE A 123 0.58 7.36 -9.06
N SER A 124 -0.20 6.31 -9.18
CA SER A 124 -1.31 6.07 -8.26
C SER A 124 -0.81 6.01 -6.82
N SER A 125 -1.51 6.65 -5.90
CA SER A 125 -1.05 6.74 -4.52
C SER A 125 -2.20 6.70 -3.53
N PHE A 126 -1.97 6.07 -2.41
CA PHE A 126 -2.78 6.12 -1.19
C PHE A 126 -1.86 6.26 0.02
N ILE A 127 -2.43 6.54 1.18
CA ILE A 127 -1.68 6.63 2.43
C ILE A 127 -2.41 5.89 3.55
N VAL A 128 -1.69 5.64 4.63
CA VAL A 128 -2.27 5.29 5.93
C VAL A 128 -1.94 6.36 6.95
N SER A 129 -2.88 6.66 7.84
CA SER A 129 -2.74 7.62 8.92
C SER A 129 -2.03 6.99 10.12
N GLY A 130 -1.41 7.78 10.97
CA GLY A 130 -0.69 7.29 12.13
C GLY A 130 0.78 6.99 11.87
N GLY A 131 1.38 6.29 12.82
CA GLY A 131 2.81 5.93 12.82
C GLY A 131 3.09 4.81 13.81
N TYR A 132 4.25 4.83 14.48
CA TYR A 132 4.59 3.80 15.47
C TYR A 132 3.76 3.88 16.76
N PRO A 133 3.59 5.07 17.42
CA PRO A 133 2.83 5.17 18.67
C PRO A 133 1.35 4.86 18.49
N ILE A 134 0.68 4.40 19.56
CA ILE A 134 -0.78 4.24 19.57
C ILE A 134 -1.49 5.60 19.51
N GLU A 135 -0.97 6.61 20.16
CA GLU A 135 -1.40 8.00 20.05
C GLU A 135 -0.70 8.66 18.85
N SER A 136 -1.02 8.15 17.69
CA SER A 136 -0.36 8.55 16.44
C SER A 136 -0.91 9.87 15.90
N PRO A 137 -0.06 10.65 15.20
CA PRO A 137 -0.53 11.85 14.53
C PRO A 137 -1.58 11.49 13.46
N THR A 138 -2.61 12.32 13.41
CA THR A 138 -3.70 12.29 12.43
C THR A 138 -3.88 13.67 11.82
N ILE A 139 -4.66 13.80 10.76
CA ILE A 139 -4.94 15.09 10.13
C ILE A 139 -6.17 15.74 10.75
N THR A 140 -7.22 14.96 11.02
CA THR A 140 -8.52 15.44 11.48
C THR A 140 -8.73 15.31 12.99
N GLY A 141 -7.71 14.85 13.73
CA GLY A 141 -7.76 14.65 15.17
C GLY A 141 -8.03 13.21 15.60
N ASN A 142 -8.54 12.34 14.74
CA ASN A 142 -8.67 10.91 15.01
C ASN A 142 -8.64 10.09 13.71
N ILE A 143 -8.25 8.82 13.85
CA ILE A 143 -8.01 7.94 12.71
C ILE A 143 -9.29 7.56 11.95
N ARG A 144 -10.43 7.42 12.64
CA ARG A 144 -11.70 7.13 12.02
C ARG A 144 -12.11 8.25 11.06
N SER A 145 -11.97 9.51 11.48
CA SER A 145 -12.25 10.67 10.64
C SER A 145 -11.28 10.80 9.47
N ASP A 146 -9.98 10.55 9.67
CA ASP A 146 -9.00 10.52 8.58
C ASP A 146 -9.41 9.51 7.51
N VAL A 147 -9.73 8.26 7.92
CA VAL A 147 -10.16 7.18 7.00
C VAL A 147 -11.49 7.51 6.32
N THR A 148 -12.40 8.21 7.03
CA THR A 148 -13.73 8.55 6.49
C THR A 148 -13.67 9.70 5.49
N PHE A 149 -12.96 10.78 5.80
CA PHE A 149 -13.10 12.03 5.05
C PHE A 149 -11.96 12.31 4.06
N ILE A 150 -10.79 11.68 4.23
CA ILE A 150 -9.64 11.92 3.35
C ILE A 150 -9.55 10.81 2.31
N GLU A 151 -9.78 11.15 1.04
CA GLU A 151 -9.89 10.17 -0.06
C GLU A 151 -8.69 9.21 -0.15
N LYS A 152 -7.48 9.71 0.00
CA LYS A 152 -6.26 8.91 -0.10
C LYS A 152 -5.96 8.08 1.15
N VAL A 153 -6.61 8.33 2.29
CA VAL A 153 -6.38 7.53 3.51
C VAL A 153 -7.15 6.22 3.41
N ARG A 154 -6.42 5.10 3.43
CA ARG A 154 -6.98 3.74 3.32
C ARG A 154 -6.91 2.96 4.63
N GLY A 155 -6.41 3.55 5.69
CA GLY A 155 -6.30 2.88 6.98
C GLY A 155 -5.34 3.55 7.93
N GLY A 156 -4.75 2.74 8.83
CA GLY A 156 -3.85 3.20 9.86
C GLY A 156 -2.55 2.42 9.95
N LYS A 157 -1.63 2.97 10.70
CA LYS A 157 -0.31 2.40 11.01
C LYS A 157 -0.08 2.36 12.51
N ILE A 158 0.55 1.27 12.98
CA ILE A 158 1.03 1.11 14.36
C ILE A 158 2.28 0.24 14.38
N ALA A 159 3.09 0.32 15.45
CA ALA A 159 4.14 -0.65 15.73
C ALA A 159 3.77 -1.48 16.95
N LEU A 160 4.04 -2.79 16.90
CA LEU A 160 3.82 -3.76 17.96
C LEU A 160 5.11 -4.54 18.20
N SER A 161 5.32 -4.98 19.43
CA SER A 161 6.52 -5.77 19.82
C SER A 161 7.84 -5.14 19.38
N ASP A 162 7.92 -3.80 19.44
CA ASP A 162 9.07 -3.03 18.99
C ASP A 162 9.56 -2.08 20.09
N HIS A 163 10.87 -2.07 20.34
CA HIS A 163 11.50 -1.25 21.36
C HIS A 163 11.42 0.27 21.10
N ARG A 164 11.00 0.66 19.90
CA ARG A 164 10.83 2.07 19.46
C ARG A 164 9.38 2.56 19.59
N ALA A 165 8.48 1.72 20.09
CA ALA A 165 7.09 2.07 20.30
C ALA A 165 6.67 1.79 21.74
N SER A 166 5.77 2.61 22.27
CA SER A 166 5.17 2.35 23.59
C SER A 166 4.37 1.06 23.57
N PRO A 167 4.32 0.31 24.69
CA PRO A 167 3.46 -0.86 24.78
C PRO A 167 2.00 -0.52 24.49
N VAL A 168 1.32 -1.42 23.80
CA VAL A 168 -0.09 -1.29 23.40
C VAL A 168 -0.89 -2.37 24.12
N SER A 169 -2.01 -2.00 24.74
CA SER A 169 -2.93 -3.00 25.33
C SER A 169 -3.83 -3.64 24.25
N PRO A 170 -4.37 -4.85 24.50
CA PRO A 170 -5.33 -5.47 23.62
C PRO A 170 -6.58 -4.59 23.35
N GLU A 171 -7.02 -3.84 24.37
CA GLU A 171 -8.17 -2.93 24.30
C GLU A 171 -7.89 -1.74 23.37
N GLN A 172 -6.69 -1.18 23.43
CA GLN A 172 -6.25 -0.10 22.55
C GLN A 172 -6.17 -0.57 21.10
N LEU A 173 -5.56 -1.74 20.85
CA LEU A 173 -5.46 -2.32 19.51
C LEU A 173 -6.84 -2.66 18.95
N LEU A 174 -7.75 -3.20 19.79
CA LEU A 174 -9.13 -3.48 19.43
C LEU A 174 -9.86 -2.20 19.02
N SER A 175 -9.77 -1.14 19.82
CA SER A 175 -10.39 0.16 19.54
C SER A 175 -9.88 0.74 18.23
N LEU A 176 -8.56 0.76 18.01
CA LEU A 176 -7.93 1.23 16.78
C LEU A 176 -8.43 0.44 15.56
N GLY A 177 -8.47 -0.88 15.66
CA GLY A 177 -8.98 -1.77 14.59
C GLY A 177 -10.44 -1.49 14.24
N ILE A 178 -11.29 -1.27 15.27
CA ILE A 178 -12.71 -0.91 15.09
C ILE A 178 -12.83 0.45 14.41
N ASP A 179 -12.07 1.46 14.82
CA ASP A 179 -12.10 2.80 14.22
C ASP A 179 -11.76 2.78 12.73
N ILE A 180 -10.71 2.05 12.35
CA ILE A 180 -10.30 1.88 10.97
C ILE A 180 -11.36 1.13 10.16
N ARG A 181 -11.90 0.03 10.73
CA ARG A 181 -12.95 -0.75 10.10
C ARG A 181 -14.20 0.10 9.84
N VAL A 182 -14.66 0.85 10.85
CA VAL A 182 -15.87 1.69 10.72
C VAL A 182 -15.62 2.82 9.73
N GLY A 183 -14.48 3.51 9.77
CA GLY A 183 -14.14 4.54 8.80
C GLY A 183 -14.16 4.00 7.36
N GLY A 184 -13.60 2.81 7.13
CA GLY A 184 -13.65 2.12 5.84
C GLY A 184 -15.08 1.76 5.42
N MET A 185 -15.89 1.22 6.33
CA MET A 185 -17.30 0.89 6.06
C MET A 185 -18.11 2.11 5.62
N LEU A 186 -17.93 3.26 6.27
CA LEU A 186 -18.62 4.50 5.91
C LEU A 186 -18.29 4.98 4.50
N ARG A 187 -17.15 4.56 3.95
CA ARG A 187 -16.71 4.88 2.58
C ARG A 187 -16.85 3.72 1.60
N GLY A 188 -17.38 2.57 2.00
CA GLY A 188 -17.59 1.42 1.14
C GLY A 188 -16.31 0.63 0.78
N PHE A 189 -15.28 0.64 1.64
CA PHE A 189 -14.09 -0.19 1.47
C PHE A 189 -13.63 -0.83 2.79
N ALA A 190 -12.73 -1.82 2.69
CA ALA A 190 -12.10 -2.41 3.87
C ALA A 190 -10.92 -1.55 4.31
N GLY A 191 -11.06 -0.83 5.44
CA GLY A 191 -9.94 -0.14 6.06
C GLY A 191 -8.85 -1.11 6.48
N MET A 192 -7.56 -0.75 6.34
CA MET A 192 -6.43 -1.61 6.69
C MET A 192 -5.65 -1.04 7.88
N LEU A 193 -5.22 -1.88 8.80
CA LEU A 193 -4.24 -1.54 9.84
C LEU A 193 -2.91 -2.23 9.50
N ILE A 194 -1.93 -1.45 9.09
CA ILE A 194 -0.58 -1.92 8.85
C ILE A 194 0.16 -1.94 10.18
N MET A 195 0.54 -3.11 10.63
CA MET A 195 1.25 -3.33 11.89
C MET A 195 2.72 -3.62 11.60
N HIS A 196 3.61 -2.69 11.98
CA HIS A 196 5.04 -2.97 12.03
C HIS A 196 5.29 -3.90 13.21
N ILE A 197 5.81 -5.09 12.96
CA ILE A 197 6.16 -6.02 14.02
C ILE A 197 7.66 -5.97 14.26
N GLY A 198 8.04 -5.61 15.49
CA GLY A 198 9.42 -5.56 15.93
C GLY A 198 9.98 -6.94 16.25
N SER A 199 11.08 -6.94 17.02
CA SER A 199 11.79 -8.17 17.46
C SER A 199 11.45 -8.59 18.88
N GLY A 200 10.43 -7.98 19.51
CA GLY A 200 9.97 -8.34 20.87
C GLY A 200 9.51 -9.80 20.95
N ALA A 201 9.64 -10.40 22.11
CA ALA A 201 9.36 -11.82 22.35
C ALA A 201 7.87 -12.18 22.16
N GLU A 202 7.00 -11.20 22.35
CA GLU A 202 5.54 -11.35 22.24
C GLU A 202 5.08 -11.61 20.80
N CYS A 203 5.87 -11.15 19.80
CA CYS A 203 5.52 -11.30 18.36
C CYS A 203 4.10 -10.82 18.05
N LEU A 204 3.16 -11.74 17.74
CA LEU A 204 1.76 -11.47 17.41
C LEU A 204 0.78 -11.82 18.55
N ASP A 205 1.24 -12.09 19.76
CA ASP A 205 0.37 -12.54 20.87
C ASP A 205 -0.80 -11.57 21.12
N ILE A 206 -0.53 -10.25 21.12
CA ILE A 206 -1.58 -9.24 21.28
C ILE A 206 -2.60 -9.25 20.12
N VAL A 207 -2.15 -9.52 18.90
CA VAL A 207 -3.03 -9.60 17.71
C VAL A 207 -3.99 -10.77 17.86
N PHE A 208 -3.51 -11.93 18.31
CA PHE A 208 -4.37 -13.09 18.57
C PHE A 208 -5.38 -12.83 19.68
N GLN A 209 -4.99 -12.17 20.77
CA GLN A 209 -5.91 -11.79 21.86
C GLN A 209 -7.06 -10.88 21.33
N VAL A 210 -6.77 -9.95 20.45
CA VAL A 210 -7.78 -9.09 19.82
C VAL A 210 -8.67 -9.89 18.88
N LEU A 211 -8.10 -10.79 18.07
CA LEU A 211 -8.88 -11.60 17.13
C LEU A 211 -9.75 -12.66 17.83
N ASP A 212 -9.38 -13.10 19.02
CA ASP A 212 -10.24 -13.97 19.84
C ASP A 212 -11.50 -13.23 20.34
N LYS A 213 -11.37 -11.93 20.65
CA LYS A 213 -12.49 -11.06 21.03
C LYS A 213 -13.28 -10.55 19.82
N SER A 214 -12.65 -10.31 18.69
CA SER A 214 -13.24 -9.70 17.48
C SER A 214 -12.67 -10.30 16.18
N PRO A 215 -13.11 -11.51 15.80
CA PRO A 215 -12.59 -12.22 14.62
C PRO A 215 -12.75 -11.43 13.30
N CYS A 216 -13.77 -10.58 13.21
CA CYS A 216 -14.03 -9.75 12.02
C CYS A 216 -12.91 -8.76 11.68
N LEU A 217 -11.99 -8.46 12.62
CA LEU A 217 -10.84 -7.61 12.37
C LEU A 217 -9.71 -8.32 11.60
N GLY A 218 -9.73 -9.64 11.50
CA GLY A 218 -8.64 -10.40 10.87
C GLY A 218 -8.30 -9.90 9.47
N ARG A 219 -9.28 -9.68 8.61
CA ARG A 219 -9.09 -9.18 7.25
C ARG A 219 -8.60 -7.72 7.15
N HIS A 220 -8.61 -6.98 8.25
CA HIS A 220 -8.15 -5.59 8.33
C HIS A 220 -6.70 -5.48 8.83
N PHE A 221 -6.17 -6.53 9.46
CA PHE A 221 -4.87 -6.54 10.11
C PHE A 221 -3.79 -7.07 9.17
N ILE A 222 -2.79 -6.24 8.87
CA ILE A 222 -1.67 -6.56 7.96
C ILE A 222 -0.37 -6.47 8.76
N ALA A 223 0.18 -7.62 9.14
CA ALA A 223 1.46 -7.70 9.81
C ALA A 223 2.62 -7.60 8.81
N THR A 224 3.61 -6.74 9.08
CA THR A 224 4.80 -6.56 8.25
C THR A 224 6.07 -6.96 8.99
N HIS A 225 7.17 -7.22 8.25
CA HIS A 225 8.46 -7.65 8.79
C HIS A 225 8.41 -9.01 9.51
N ILE A 226 7.54 -9.89 9.04
CA ILE A 226 7.22 -11.17 9.67
C ILE A 226 8.35 -12.21 9.60
N ASN A 227 9.41 -11.94 8.87
CA ASN A 227 10.56 -12.83 8.69
C ASN A 227 11.72 -12.56 9.66
N ARG A 228 11.51 -11.75 10.71
CA ARG A 228 12.58 -11.40 11.68
C ARG A 228 13.08 -12.59 12.50
N ASN A 229 12.18 -13.51 12.84
CA ASN A 229 12.52 -14.75 13.54
C ASN A 229 11.48 -15.86 13.26
N TYR A 230 11.84 -17.12 13.60
CA TYR A 230 10.97 -18.28 13.34
C TYR A 230 9.63 -18.25 14.08
N LYS A 231 9.58 -17.74 15.34
CA LYS A 231 8.31 -17.64 16.08
C LYS A 231 7.37 -16.71 15.34
N LEU A 232 7.84 -15.53 14.97
CA LEU A 232 7.04 -14.53 14.26
C LEU A 232 6.57 -15.05 12.89
N LEU A 233 7.42 -15.73 12.14
CA LEU A 233 7.03 -16.33 10.86
C LEU A 233 5.93 -17.37 11.05
N ASN A 234 6.06 -18.27 12.03
CA ASN A 234 5.03 -19.27 12.33
C ASN A 234 3.72 -18.63 12.82
N ASP A 235 3.81 -17.60 13.64
CA ASP A 235 2.61 -16.88 14.09
C ASP A 235 1.93 -16.16 12.92
N SER A 236 2.68 -15.62 11.96
CA SER A 236 2.12 -15.00 10.76
C SER A 236 1.40 -16.00 9.86
N ILE A 237 1.91 -17.22 9.74
CA ILE A 237 1.22 -18.32 9.04
C ILE A 237 -0.10 -18.65 9.74
N LYS A 238 -0.12 -18.70 11.08
CA LYS A 238 -1.37 -18.93 11.86
C LYS A 238 -2.34 -17.77 11.65
N LEU A 239 -1.84 -16.52 11.70
CA LEU A 239 -2.64 -15.31 11.46
C LEU A 239 -3.33 -15.38 10.08
N THR A 240 -2.60 -15.70 9.02
CA THR A 240 -3.13 -15.81 7.66
C THR A 240 -4.26 -16.85 7.58
N LYS A 241 -4.09 -18.00 8.23
CA LYS A 241 -5.11 -19.06 8.29
C LYS A 241 -6.35 -18.64 9.06
N LYS A 242 -6.18 -17.92 10.18
CA LYS A 242 -7.28 -17.50 11.07
C LYS A 242 -8.07 -16.33 10.49
N SER A 243 -7.43 -15.43 9.79
CA SER A 243 -8.00 -14.16 9.33
C SER A 243 -8.53 -14.19 7.90
N GLU A 244 -8.46 -15.33 7.21
CA GLU A 244 -8.83 -15.46 5.78
C GLU A 244 -8.11 -14.45 4.86
N ILE A 245 -6.98 -13.88 5.32
CA ILE A 245 -6.11 -13.04 4.51
C ILE A 245 -5.56 -13.90 3.37
N GLY A 246 -5.78 -13.48 2.13
CA GLY A 246 -5.35 -14.22 0.94
C GLY A 246 -6.47 -14.97 0.22
N ARG A 247 -7.69 -14.98 0.72
CA ARG A 247 -8.85 -15.26 -0.12
C ARG A 247 -9.20 -13.96 -0.86
N ALA A 248 -8.47 -13.69 -1.94
CA ALA A 248 -8.94 -12.74 -2.91
C ALA A 248 -10.30 -13.26 -3.42
N HIS A 249 -11.37 -12.58 -3.09
CA HIS A 249 -12.58 -12.72 -3.87
C HIS A 249 -12.28 -12.11 -5.23
N VAL A 250 -12.06 -12.97 -6.20
CA VAL A 250 -12.06 -12.64 -7.63
C VAL A 250 -13.46 -12.28 -8.03
#